data_398023eead2b745688b941ed0f14c1f8
#
_entry.id   398023eead2b745688b941ed0f14c1f8
#
_cell.length_a   1.000
_cell.length_b   1.000
_cell.length_c   1.000
_cell.angle_alpha   90.00
_cell.angle_beta   90.00
_cell.angle_gamma   90.00
#
_symmetry.space_group_name_H-M   'P 1'
#
loop_
_entity.id
_entity.type
_entity.pdbx_description
1 polymer ?
#
loop_
_entity_poly.entity_id
_entity_poly.type
_entity_poly.pdbx_seq_one_letter_code
_entity_poly.pdbx_strand_id
1 'polypeptide(L)'
;KRHSFPTRRSSDLFHIASSSGRQLDVLGYSSVDHLALVERAKAFADPVAWGACELDAIVSKPMPEGFESGMRLGFSVRACPVSRIAKRGPMTRERAEVDAFLARAWEAGPDVKLDREQVYREWLGAELAKEGAARLLEASMDGFRLGRLHRRTHGEERTDHRSERPDVTFDGVIEVGEPGAFRARLARGVGRHRAFGFGMLLLKPARRG
;
A
#
# COMPACT_ATOMS: atom_id res chain seq x y z
N LYS A 1 -8.96 -1.06 -35.29
CA LYS A 1 -9.36 -2.07 -34.26
C LYS A 1 -8.46 -1.83 -33.05
N ARG A 2 -8.99 -1.24 -31.98
CA ARG A 2 -8.27 -1.07 -30.71
C ARG A 2 -8.23 -2.44 -30.04
N HIS A 3 -7.05 -3.03 -29.94
CA HIS A 3 -6.83 -4.18 -29.07
C HIS A 3 -6.85 -3.68 -27.63
N SER A 4 -7.99 -3.85 -26.96
CA SER A 4 -8.07 -3.71 -25.51
C SER A 4 -7.39 -4.93 -24.89
N PHE A 5 -6.19 -4.75 -24.37
CA PHE A 5 -5.59 -5.74 -23.50
C PHE A 5 -6.48 -5.89 -22.26
N PRO A 6 -6.83 -7.11 -21.85
CA PRO A 6 -7.54 -7.31 -20.61
C PRO A 6 -6.60 -6.94 -19.47
N THR A 7 -6.74 -5.74 -18.95
CA THR A 7 -6.06 -5.29 -17.74
C THR A 7 -6.70 -5.94 -16.51
N ARG A 8 -6.56 -7.24 -16.34
CA ARG A 8 -6.49 -7.80 -15.00
C ARG A 8 -5.12 -7.40 -14.46
N ARG A 9 -5.04 -6.25 -13.84
CA ARG A 9 -3.86 -5.82 -13.10
C ARG A 9 -3.64 -6.87 -12.00
N SER A 10 -2.65 -7.73 -12.19
CA SER A 10 -1.99 -8.40 -11.08
C SER A 10 -1.64 -7.31 -10.07
N SER A 11 -1.76 -7.56 -8.77
CA SER A 11 -1.66 -6.52 -7.75
C SER A 11 -0.42 -5.65 -7.99
N ASP A 12 -0.60 -4.35 -8.18
CA ASP A 12 0.49 -3.37 -8.28
C ASP A 12 1.19 -3.16 -6.91
N LEU A 13 1.02 -4.13 -5.99
CA LEU A 13 1.56 -4.06 -4.65
C LEU A 13 3.01 -4.50 -4.64
N PHE A 14 3.86 -3.62 -4.15
CA PHE A 14 5.24 -3.95 -3.88
C PHE A 14 5.73 -3.24 -2.62
N HIS A 15 6.80 -3.76 -2.06
CA HIS A 15 7.52 -3.19 -0.93
C HIS A 15 9.02 -3.23 -1.24
N ILE A 16 9.72 -2.13 -0.95
CA ILE A 16 11.18 -2.07 -1.03
C ILE A 16 11.71 -2.60 0.30
N ALA A 17 12.25 -3.82 0.29
CA ALA A 17 12.72 -4.49 1.49
C ALA A 17 14.10 -3.98 1.93
N SER A 18 14.97 -3.71 0.97
CA SER A 18 16.30 -3.14 1.23
C SER A 18 16.75 -2.23 0.09
N SER A 19 17.69 -1.36 0.40
CA SER A 19 18.33 -0.47 -0.58
C SER A 19 19.82 -0.35 -0.23
N SER A 20 20.69 -0.75 -1.13
CA SER A 20 22.14 -0.65 -0.98
C SER A 20 22.76 -0.11 -2.27
N GLY A 21 23.25 1.12 -2.23
CA GLY A 21 23.85 1.75 -3.40
C GLY A 21 22.85 1.88 -4.55
N ARG A 22 23.08 1.12 -5.64
CA ARG A 22 22.20 1.08 -6.82
C ARG A 22 21.27 -0.12 -6.85
N GLN A 23 21.30 -0.96 -5.83
CA GLN A 23 20.54 -2.21 -5.76
C GLN A 23 19.34 -2.06 -4.83
N LEU A 24 18.19 -2.58 -5.24
CA LEU A 24 16.95 -2.60 -4.48
C LEU A 24 16.43 -4.02 -4.42
N ASP A 25 16.11 -4.48 -3.21
CA ASP A 25 15.33 -5.70 -3.04
C ASP A 25 13.85 -5.35 -2.97
N VAL A 26 13.07 -5.92 -3.88
CA VAL A 26 11.64 -5.64 -4.01
C VAL A 26 10.84 -6.89 -3.73
N LEU A 27 9.90 -6.80 -2.80
CA LEU A 27 8.89 -7.82 -2.53
C LEU A 27 7.60 -7.47 -3.27
N GLY A 28 6.92 -8.47 -3.81
CA GLY A 28 5.61 -8.30 -4.45
C GLY A 28 4.72 -9.51 -4.22
N TYR A 29 3.40 -9.30 -4.18
CA TYR A 29 2.44 -10.41 -4.24
C TYR A 29 2.08 -10.70 -5.68
N SER A 30 2.08 -11.97 -6.06
CA SER A 30 1.74 -12.43 -7.40
C SER A 30 0.76 -13.61 -7.33
N SER A 31 -0.09 -13.73 -8.33
CA SER A 31 -0.96 -14.90 -8.52
C SER A 31 -0.27 -16.04 -9.27
N VAL A 32 0.97 -15.85 -9.67
CA VAL A 32 1.81 -16.83 -10.38
C VAL A 32 3.16 -16.93 -9.70
N ASP A 33 3.83 -18.05 -9.87
CA ASP A 33 5.16 -18.28 -9.33
C ASP A 33 6.25 -17.47 -10.07
N HIS A 34 7.47 -17.57 -9.55
CA HIS A 34 8.61 -16.83 -10.12
C HIS A 34 8.97 -17.31 -11.53
N LEU A 35 8.81 -18.61 -11.84
CA LEU A 35 9.12 -19.15 -13.17
C LEU A 35 8.22 -18.53 -14.24
N ALA A 36 6.90 -18.48 -13.96
CA ALA A 36 5.95 -17.83 -14.86
C ALA A 36 6.16 -16.32 -14.96
N LEU A 37 6.64 -15.65 -13.90
CA LEU A 37 7.01 -14.23 -13.96
C LEU A 37 8.23 -14.00 -14.83
N VAL A 38 9.27 -14.83 -14.68
CA VAL A 38 10.49 -14.76 -15.49
C VAL A 38 10.19 -15.01 -16.98
N GLU A 39 9.41 -16.04 -17.30
CA GLU A 39 8.99 -16.31 -18.69
C GLU A 39 8.19 -15.14 -19.29
N ARG A 40 7.30 -14.53 -18.52
CA ARG A 40 6.60 -13.32 -18.97
C ARG A 40 7.54 -12.15 -19.19
N ALA A 41 8.50 -11.94 -18.29
CA ALA A 41 9.48 -10.89 -18.46
C ALA A 41 10.32 -11.12 -19.71
N LYS A 42 10.80 -12.35 -19.94
CA LYS A 42 11.54 -12.72 -21.15
C LYS A 42 10.75 -12.46 -22.44
N ALA A 43 9.43 -12.69 -22.41
CA ALA A 43 8.57 -12.53 -23.58
C ALA A 43 8.17 -11.07 -23.87
N PHE A 44 8.03 -10.22 -22.85
CA PHE A 44 7.34 -8.94 -22.97
C PHE A 44 8.05 -7.73 -22.35
N ALA A 45 9.13 -7.93 -21.58
CA ALA A 45 9.85 -6.81 -20.97
C ALA A 45 10.61 -6.02 -22.04
N ASP A 46 10.61 -4.70 -21.90
CA ASP A 46 11.45 -3.85 -22.72
C ASP A 46 12.93 -3.91 -22.28
N PRO A 47 13.88 -3.45 -23.12
CA PRO A 47 15.31 -3.50 -22.78
C PRO A 47 15.68 -2.76 -21.50
N VAL A 48 14.93 -1.71 -21.11
CA VAL A 48 15.20 -0.95 -19.89
C VAL A 48 14.82 -1.78 -18.67
N ALA A 49 13.66 -2.45 -18.72
CA ALA A 49 13.23 -3.37 -17.66
C ALA A 49 14.21 -4.54 -17.50
N TRP A 50 14.71 -5.09 -18.60
CA TRP A 50 15.74 -6.12 -18.60
C TRP A 50 17.04 -5.67 -17.92
N GLY A 51 17.50 -4.47 -18.22
CA GLY A 51 18.71 -3.90 -17.62
C GLY A 51 18.56 -3.52 -16.16
N ALA A 52 17.32 -3.39 -15.66
CA ALA A 52 17.01 -2.99 -14.28
C ALA A 52 16.72 -4.17 -13.35
N CYS A 53 16.37 -5.35 -13.88
CA CYS A 53 15.94 -6.50 -13.10
C CYS A 53 16.88 -7.69 -13.27
N GLU A 54 17.40 -8.22 -12.18
CA GLU A 54 18.13 -9.50 -12.17
C GLU A 54 17.13 -10.65 -12.18
N LEU A 55 16.71 -11.09 -13.37
CA LEU A 55 15.65 -12.09 -13.52
C LEU A 55 15.99 -13.43 -12.88
N ASP A 56 17.26 -13.83 -12.88
CA ASP A 56 17.72 -15.08 -12.29
C ASP A 56 17.72 -15.04 -10.75
N ALA A 57 17.66 -13.85 -10.16
CA ALA A 57 17.54 -13.66 -8.72
C ALA A 57 16.07 -13.66 -8.23
N ILE A 58 15.09 -13.72 -9.13
CA ILE A 58 13.69 -13.75 -8.75
C ILE A 58 13.35 -15.10 -8.12
N VAL A 59 12.88 -15.06 -6.88
CA VAL A 59 12.40 -16.23 -6.14
C VAL A 59 10.98 -16.01 -5.65
N SER A 60 10.24 -17.08 -5.43
CA SER A 60 8.90 -16.99 -4.86
C SER A 60 8.71 -17.96 -3.70
N LYS A 61 7.83 -17.58 -2.78
CA LYS A 61 7.37 -18.41 -1.68
C LYS A 61 5.84 -18.39 -1.68
N PRO A 62 5.18 -19.55 -1.59
CA PRO A 62 3.74 -19.60 -1.52
C PRO A 62 3.24 -18.85 -0.25
N MET A 63 2.16 -18.09 -0.42
CA MET A 63 1.47 -17.46 0.70
C MET A 63 0.71 -18.56 1.48
N PRO A 64 0.72 -18.50 2.83
CA PRO A 64 -0.14 -19.40 3.62
C PRO A 64 -1.61 -19.27 3.20
N GLU A 65 -2.29 -20.39 3.03
CA GLU A 65 -3.70 -20.42 2.62
C GLU A 65 -4.67 -20.46 3.81
N GLY A 66 -4.20 -20.93 4.97
CA GLY A 66 -5.00 -21.20 6.17
C GLY A 66 -5.16 -19.98 7.06
N PHE A 67 -5.78 -18.90 6.56
CA PHE A 67 -6.23 -17.81 7.45
C PHE A 67 -7.58 -18.18 8.04
N GLU A 68 -7.68 -18.13 9.37
CA GLU A 68 -8.90 -18.42 10.13
C GLU A 68 -9.38 -17.17 10.86
N SER A 69 -10.70 -17.04 11.03
CA SER A 69 -11.28 -15.96 11.81
C SER A 69 -10.77 -16.02 13.26
N GLY A 70 -10.40 -14.86 13.80
CA GLY A 70 -9.80 -14.76 15.12
C GLY A 70 -8.28 -15.01 15.18
N MET A 71 -7.66 -15.48 14.06
CA MET A 71 -6.21 -15.66 14.01
C MET A 71 -5.50 -14.32 14.21
N ARG A 72 -4.51 -14.29 15.10
CA ARG A 72 -3.68 -13.10 15.35
C ARG A 72 -2.39 -13.16 14.57
N LEU A 73 -2.09 -12.09 13.85
CA LEU A 73 -0.91 -11.95 13.01
C LEU A 73 -0.22 -10.62 13.30
N GLY A 74 1.10 -10.67 13.40
CA GLY A 74 1.91 -9.48 13.33
C GLY A 74 1.91 -8.95 11.89
N PHE A 75 2.07 -7.65 11.72
CA PHE A 75 2.22 -7.05 10.40
C PHE A 75 3.19 -5.89 10.41
N SER A 76 3.67 -5.56 9.21
CA SER A 76 4.28 -4.27 8.90
C SER A 76 3.62 -3.73 7.63
N VAL A 77 3.40 -2.42 7.56
CA VAL A 77 2.86 -1.78 6.36
C VAL A 77 3.39 -0.36 6.20
N ARG A 78 3.90 -0.04 5.02
CA ARG A 78 4.15 1.34 4.62
C ARG A 78 2.88 1.88 3.99
N ALA A 79 2.30 2.91 4.56
CA ALA A 79 1.00 3.44 4.19
C ALA A 79 1.05 4.95 3.89
N CYS A 80 0.07 5.39 3.10
CA CYS A 80 -0.18 6.80 2.83
C CYS A 80 -1.56 7.17 3.39
N PRO A 81 -1.63 7.64 4.67
CA PRO A 81 -2.90 7.98 5.31
C PRO A 81 -3.52 9.22 4.68
N VAL A 82 -4.40 9.00 3.71
CA VAL A 82 -5.14 10.06 3.04
C VAL A 82 -6.64 9.75 3.02
N SER A 83 -7.45 10.80 3.12
CA SER A 83 -8.90 10.76 3.04
C SER A 83 -9.40 11.61 1.89
N ARG A 84 -10.52 11.21 1.27
CA ARG A 84 -11.25 12.08 0.34
C ARG A 84 -12.26 12.89 1.12
N ILE A 85 -12.14 14.21 1.05
CA ILE A 85 -13.13 15.10 1.63
C ILE A 85 -14.34 15.22 0.70
N ALA A 86 -15.54 15.10 1.26
CA ALA A 86 -16.79 15.20 0.49
C ALA A 86 -17.09 16.62 0.03
N LYS A 87 -16.71 17.61 0.84
CA LYS A 87 -16.93 19.04 0.60
C LYS A 87 -15.60 19.77 0.38
N ARG A 88 -15.69 20.95 -0.23
CA ARG A 88 -14.51 21.82 -0.38
C ARG A 88 -13.96 22.19 1.01
N GLY A 89 -12.71 21.87 1.27
CA GLY A 89 -12.00 22.29 2.47
C GLY A 89 -11.46 23.72 2.34
N PRO A 90 -10.90 24.31 3.42
CA PRO A 90 -10.44 25.69 3.46
C PRO A 90 -9.40 26.03 2.38
N MET A 91 -8.56 25.06 2.01
CA MET A 91 -7.48 25.24 1.04
C MET A 91 -7.53 24.23 -0.12
N THR A 92 -8.63 23.51 -0.28
CA THR A 92 -8.75 22.43 -1.27
C THR A 92 -10.06 22.48 -2.02
N ARG A 93 -10.06 21.95 -3.25
CA ARG A 93 -11.27 21.72 -4.02
C ARG A 93 -12.07 20.55 -3.48
N GLU A 94 -13.35 20.51 -3.80
CA GLU A 94 -14.23 19.39 -3.53
C GLU A 94 -13.62 18.06 -4.01
N ARG A 95 -13.84 16.98 -3.26
CA ARG A 95 -13.29 15.64 -3.50
C ARG A 95 -11.77 15.54 -3.58
N ALA A 96 -11.08 16.56 -3.11
CA ALA A 96 -9.63 16.50 -3.00
C ALA A 96 -9.19 15.38 -2.05
N GLU A 97 -8.06 14.78 -2.37
CA GLU A 97 -7.39 13.85 -1.48
C GLU A 97 -6.47 14.64 -0.54
N VAL A 98 -6.68 14.47 0.74
CA VAL A 98 -6.02 15.21 1.82
C VAL A 98 -5.41 14.24 2.82
N ASP A 99 -4.33 14.63 3.47
CA ASP A 99 -3.79 13.95 4.64
C ASP A 99 -4.91 13.71 5.67
N ALA A 100 -5.04 12.47 6.16
CA ALA A 100 -6.08 12.10 7.10
C ALA A 100 -6.03 12.93 8.40
N PHE A 101 -4.82 13.31 8.83
CA PHE A 101 -4.64 14.19 9.98
C PHE A 101 -5.19 15.60 9.70
N LEU A 102 -4.89 16.17 8.53
CA LEU A 102 -5.42 17.49 8.15
C LEU A 102 -6.93 17.48 8.00
N ALA A 103 -7.49 16.42 7.40
CA ALA A 103 -8.93 16.25 7.29
C ALA A 103 -9.59 16.26 8.68
N ARG A 104 -9.03 15.50 9.62
CA ARG A 104 -9.52 15.43 11.00
C ARG A 104 -9.36 16.77 11.74
N ALA A 105 -8.25 17.47 11.53
CA ALA A 105 -8.00 18.77 12.14
C ALA A 105 -9.03 19.84 11.66
N TRP A 106 -9.39 19.82 10.39
CA TRP A 106 -10.42 20.72 9.86
C TRP A 106 -11.81 20.42 10.41
N GLU A 107 -12.13 19.14 10.67
CA GLU A 107 -13.40 18.75 11.28
C GLU A 107 -13.46 19.11 12.77
N ALA A 108 -12.35 18.95 13.49
CA ALA A 108 -12.29 19.20 14.93
C ALA A 108 -12.23 20.68 15.29
N GLY A 109 -11.70 21.53 14.40
CA GLY A 109 -11.52 22.96 14.64
C GLY A 109 -10.19 23.32 15.30
N PRO A 110 -9.86 24.64 15.37
CA PRO A 110 -8.52 25.11 15.75
C PRO A 110 -8.13 24.87 17.21
N ASP A 111 -9.11 24.73 18.09
CA ASP A 111 -8.88 24.63 19.54
C ASP A 111 -8.65 23.19 20.03
N VAL A 112 -8.77 22.21 19.12
CA VAL A 112 -8.63 20.79 19.47
C VAL A 112 -7.20 20.32 19.15
N LYS A 113 -6.47 19.93 20.18
CA LYS A 113 -5.16 19.29 20.03
C LYS A 113 -5.34 17.84 19.62
N LEU A 114 -4.90 17.49 18.42
CA LEU A 114 -4.93 16.13 17.90
C LEU A 114 -3.55 15.48 17.96
N ASP A 115 -3.54 14.19 18.26
CA ASP A 115 -2.36 13.33 18.11
C ASP A 115 -2.36 12.70 16.71
N ARG A 116 -1.30 12.96 15.96
CA ARG A 116 -1.14 12.46 14.59
C ARG A 116 -1.07 10.95 14.53
N GLU A 117 -0.35 10.33 15.43
CA GLU A 117 -0.21 8.88 15.48
C GLU A 117 -1.57 8.22 15.73
N GLN A 118 -2.34 8.76 16.67
CA GLN A 118 -3.68 8.25 16.96
C GLN A 118 -4.60 8.38 15.73
N VAL A 119 -4.63 9.53 15.06
CA VAL A 119 -5.45 9.74 13.87
C VAL A 119 -5.06 8.76 12.76
N TYR A 120 -3.78 8.53 12.55
CA TYR A 120 -3.32 7.61 11.53
C TYR A 120 -3.60 6.14 11.89
N ARG A 121 -3.54 5.76 13.18
CA ARG A 121 -3.96 4.44 13.66
C ARG A 121 -5.45 4.20 13.44
N GLU A 122 -6.27 5.19 13.74
CA GLU A 122 -7.72 5.12 13.49
C GLU A 122 -8.00 4.94 11.99
N TRP A 123 -7.30 5.70 11.14
CA TRP A 123 -7.39 5.54 9.69
C TRP A 123 -6.97 4.14 9.24
N LEU A 124 -5.86 3.61 9.77
CA LEU A 124 -5.39 2.25 9.44
C LEU A 124 -6.40 1.19 9.87
N GLY A 125 -6.96 1.31 11.08
CA GLY A 125 -7.99 0.43 11.59
C GLY A 125 -9.24 0.41 10.70
N ALA A 126 -9.69 1.59 10.27
CA ALA A 126 -10.82 1.72 9.36
C ALA A 126 -10.54 1.08 7.97
N GLU A 127 -9.31 1.23 7.44
CA GLU A 127 -8.92 0.61 6.18
C GLU A 127 -8.86 -0.93 6.28
N LEU A 128 -8.35 -1.46 7.38
CA LEU A 128 -8.26 -2.91 7.64
C LEU A 128 -9.63 -3.54 7.87
N ALA A 129 -10.55 -2.82 8.54
CA ALA A 129 -11.88 -3.30 8.86
C ALA A 129 -12.84 -3.36 7.67
N LYS A 130 -12.51 -2.75 6.55
CA LYS A 130 -13.35 -2.78 5.35
C LYS A 130 -13.69 -4.21 4.93
N GLU A 131 -14.93 -4.44 4.62
CA GLU A 131 -15.46 -5.75 4.19
C GLU A 131 -15.28 -6.84 5.28
N GLY A 132 -15.06 -6.45 6.55
CA GLY A 132 -14.83 -7.38 7.65
C GLY A 132 -13.48 -8.10 7.59
N ALA A 133 -12.50 -7.57 6.87
CA ALA A 133 -11.26 -8.28 6.58
C ALA A 133 -10.40 -8.52 7.82
N ALA A 134 -10.15 -7.50 8.63
CA ALA A 134 -9.34 -7.63 9.84
C ALA A 134 -9.66 -6.53 10.87
N ARG A 135 -9.39 -6.83 12.13
CA ARG A 135 -9.45 -5.88 13.24
C ARG A 135 -8.03 -5.51 13.67
N LEU A 136 -7.74 -4.22 13.73
CA LEU A 136 -6.50 -3.72 14.28
C LEU A 136 -6.53 -3.90 15.80
N LEU A 137 -5.59 -4.63 16.39
CA LEU A 137 -5.44 -4.80 17.83
C LEU A 137 -4.45 -3.78 18.39
N GLU A 138 -3.29 -3.70 17.75
CA GLU A 138 -2.19 -2.82 18.15
C GLU A 138 -1.51 -2.28 16.90
N ALA A 139 -1.06 -1.03 16.97
CA ALA A 139 -0.16 -0.47 15.97
C ALA A 139 0.70 0.63 16.61
N SER A 140 1.97 0.64 16.24
CA SER A 140 2.90 1.73 16.47
C SER A 140 3.34 2.34 15.15
N MET A 141 3.56 3.63 15.16
CA MET A 141 4.12 4.35 14.02
C MET A 141 5.66 4.36 14.17
N ASP A 142 6.32 3.57 13.33
CA ASP A 142 7.78 3.44 13.34
C ASP A 142 8.49 4.57 12.60
N GLY A 143 7.81 5.27 11.71
CA GLY A 143 8.35 6.41 10.99
C GLY A 143 7.28 7.25 10.32
N PHE A 144 7.55 8.54 10.21
CA PHE A 144 6.73 9.52 9.50
C PHE A 144 7.59 10.50 8.72
N ARG A 145 7.22 10.71 7.47
CA ARG A 145 7.76 11.82 6.63
C ARG A 145 6.72 12.29 5.63
N LEU A 146 6.94 13.46 5.06
CA LEU A 146 6.23 13.90 3.86
C LEU A 146 7.03 13.45 2.64
N GLY A 147 6.47 12.49 1.92
CA GLY A 147 7.05 11.95 0.70
C GLY A 147 6.56 12.72 -0.54
N ARG A 148 7.46 12.98 -1.49
CA ARG A 148 7.10 13.57 -2.78
C ARG A 148 6.73 12.46 -3.76
N LEU A 149 5.48 12.43 -4.18
CA LEU A 149 5.02 11.56 -5.25
C LEU A 149 5.08 12.31 -6.58
N HIS A 150 5.73 11.70 -7.54
CA HIS A 150 5.89 12.24 -8.88
C HIS A 150 5.17 11.34 -9.88
N ARG A 151 4.20 11.88 -10.61
CA ARG A 151 3.46 11.17 -11.64
C ARG A 151 3.52 11.93 -12.95
N ARG A 152 4.00 11.24 -13.99
CA ARG A 152 3.87 11.70 -15.36
C ARG A 152 2.57 11.17 -15.97
N THR A 153 1.83 12.04 -16.64
CA THR A 153 0.71 11.61 -17.48
C THR A 153 1.24 11.04 -18.80
N HIS A 154 0.50 10.09 -19.36
CA HIS A 154 0.76 9.59 -20.72
C HIS A 154 -0.07 10.40 -21.70
N GLY A 155 0.51 10.74 -22.85
CA GLY A 155 -0.13 11.49 -23.92
C GLY A 155 0.81 12.54 -24.53
N GLU A 156 0.32 13.28 -25.55
CA GLU A 156 1.10 14.32 -26.22
C GLU A 156 1.44 15.49 -25.28
N GLU A 157 0.52 15.82 -24.37
CA GLU A 157 0.75 16.78 -23.28
C GLU A 157 1.18 16.06 -22.02
N ARG A 158 2.47 15.80 -21.88
CA ARG A 158 3.05 15.22 -20.66
C ARG A 158 3.07 16.27 -19.55
N THR A 159 2.14 16.16 -18.62
CA THR A 159 2.14 16.99 -17.41
C THR A 159 2.74 16.25 -16.22
N ASP A 160 3.63 16.92 -15.51
CA ASP A 160 4.23 16.45 -14.28
C ASP A 160 3.36 16.87 -13.09
N HIS A 161 2.80 15.89 -12.39
CA HIS A 161 2.10 16.13 -11.14
C HIS A 161 3.00 15.76 -9.96
N ARG A 162 3.35 16.75 -9.17
CA ARG A 162 4.07 16.56 -7.90
C ARG A 162 3.09 16.78 -6.77
N SER A 163 3.06 15.88 -5.81
CA SER A 163 2.26 16.04 -4.61
C SER A 163 3.02 15.53 -3.41
N GLU A 164 2.96 16.27 -2.32
CA GLU A 164 3.46 15.79 -1.03
C GLU A 164 2.37 14.98 -0.35
N ARG A 165 2.76 13.84 0.21
CA ARG A 165 1.85 12.90 0.86
C ARG A 165 2.49 12.33 2.13
N PRO A 166 1.68 12.03 3.15
CA PRO A 166 2.16 11.31 4.32
C PRO A 166 2.70 9.93 3.90
N ASP A 167 3.89 9.62 4.36
CA ASP A 167 4.58 8.35 4.18
C ASP A 167 4.89 7.81 5.58
N VAL A 168 4.19 6.76 5.96
CA VAL A 168 4.17 6.23 7.33
C VAL A 168 4.42 4.74 7.31
N THR A 169 5.26 4.25 8.18
CA THR A 169 5.41 2.82 8.45
C THR A 169 4.73 2.48 9.77
N PHE A 170 3.87 1.47 9.75
CA PHE A 170 3.26 0.89 10.92
C PHE A 170 3.73 -0.53 11.13
N ASP A 171 4.00 -0.86 12.38
CA ASP A 171 4.16 -2.22 12.88
C ASP A 171 3.07 -2.50 13.92
N GLY A 172 2.55 -3.74 13.94
CA GLY A 172 1.47 -4.03 14.88
C GLY A 172 0.94 -5.45 14.81
N VAL A 173 -0.24 -5.62 15.40
CA VAL A 173 -0.97 -6.90 15.45
C VAL A 173 -2.39 -6.68 14.94
N ILE A 174 -2.82 -7.58 14.07
CA ILE A 174 -4.20 -7.68 13.59
C ILE A 174 -4.81 -9.01 13.98
N GLU A 175 -6.13 -9.01 14.05
CA GLU A 175 -6.95 -10.22 14.13
C GLU A 175 -7.72 -10.39 12.83
N VAL A 176 -7.59 -11.54 12.22
CA VAL A 176 -8.31 -11.88 10.98
C VAL A 176 -9.80 -11.93 11.25
N GLY A 177 -10.58 -11.24 10.45
CA GLY A 177 -12.04 -11.28 10.47
C GLY A 177 -12.56 -12.38 9.55
N GLU A 178 -13.18 -12.01 8.43
CA GLU A 178 -13.62 -12.94 7.41
C GLU A 178 -12.42 -13.37 6.53
N PRO A 179 -12.07 -14.67 6.45
CA PRO A 179 -10.87 -15.14 5.78
C PRO A 179 -10.77 -14.80 4.30
N GLY A 180 -11.88 -14.81 3.57
CA GLY A 180 -11.93 -14.45 2.15
C GLY A 180 -11.71 -12.95 1.94
N ALA A 181 -12.33 -12.11 2.78
CA ALA A 181 -12.13 -10.67 2.77
C ALA A 181 -10.68 -10.30 3.16
N PHE A 182 -10.09 -11.05 4.10
CA PHE A 182 -8.70 -10.86 4.48
C PHE A 182 -7.73 -11.18 3.32
N ARG A 183 -7.90 -12.32 2.65
CA ARG A 183 -7.12 -12.64 1.43
C ARG A 183 -7.29 -11.58 0.34
N ALA A 184 -8.52 -11.11 0.13
CA ALA A 184 -8.78 -10.03 -0.82
C ALA A 184 -8.10 -8.71 -0.39
N ARG A 185 -8.02 -8.44 0.92
CA ARG A 185 -7.31 -7.28 1.48
C ARG A 185 -5.79 -7.40 1.26
N LEU A 186 -5.19 -8.56 1.49
CA LEU A 186 -3.79 -8.80 1.19
C LEU A 186 -3.47 -8.56 -0.29
N ALA A 187 -4.28 -9.10 -1.19
CA ALA A 187 -4.09 -8.93 -2.63
C ALA A 187 -4.32 -7.48 -3.10
N ARG A 188 -5.26 -6.75 -2.47
CA ARG A 188 -5.61 -5.37 -2.83
C ARG A 188 -4.72 -4.34 -2.15
N GLY A 189 -4.20 -4.66 -0.97
CA GLY A 189 -3.45 -3.75 -0.10
C GLY A 189 -4.31 -2.77 0.68
N VAL A 190 -3.66 -1.97 1.52
CA VAL A 190 -4.25 -1.00 2.44
C VAL A 190 -4.11 0.41 1.87
N GLY A 191 -5.21 1.15 1.80
CA GLY A 191 -5.22 2.54 1.38
C GLY A 191 -4.95 2.77 -0.11
N ARG A 192 -4.29 3.87 -0.43
CA ARG A 192 -4.07 4.39 -1.79
C ARG A 192 -2.60 4.44 -2.16
N HIS A 193 -2.32 4.93 -3.37
CA HIS A 193 -0.95 5.13 -3.89
C HIS A 193 -0.10 3.85 -3.97
N ARG A 194 -0.72 2.71 -4.22
CA ARG A 194 -0.08 1.39 -4.31
C ARG A 194 1.06 1.34 -5.33
N ALA A 195 0.90 2.01 -6.47
CA ALA A 195 1.93 2.12 -7.51
C ALA A 195 3.21 2.85 -7.05
N PHE A 196 3.21 3.40 -5.84
CA PHE A 196 4.38 4.03 -5.20
C PHE A 196 4.93 3.21 -4.02
N GLY A 197 4.54 1.94 -3.92
CA GLY A 197 5.01 1.03 -2.88
C GLY A 197 4.29 1.19 -1.54
N PHE A 198 3.08 1.76 -1.52
CA PHE A 198 2.26 1.84 -0.32
C PHE A 198 1.25 0.70 -0.25
N GLY A 199 0.88 0.32 0.96
CA GLY A 199 -0.26 -0.53 1.26
C GLY A 199 -0.01 -2.04 1.21
N MET A 200 1.20 -2.52 0.91
CA MET A 200 1.52 -3.95 1.00
C MET A 200 1.66 -4.36 2.46
N LEU A 201 0.77 -5.23 2.92
CA LEU A 201 0.86 -5.83 4.25
C LEU A 201 1.90 -6.94 4.26
N LEU A 202 2.94 -6.79 5.06
CA LEU A 202 3.93 -7.82 5.33
C LEU A 202 3.53 -8.56 6.60
N LEU A 203 3.15 -9.82 6.49
CA LEU A 203 2.71 -10.61 7.63
C LEU A 203 3.90 -11.21 8.37
N LYS A 204 3.77 -11.25 9.69
CA LYS A 204 4.73 -11.84 10.64
C LYS A 204 3.96 -12.77 11.59
N PRO A 205 4.61 -13.78 12.19
CA PRO A 205 4.02 -14.43 13.35
C PRO A 205 3.68 -13.40 14.44
N ALA A 206 2.52 -13.55 15.08
CA ALA A 206 2.23 -12.71 16.25
C ALA A 206 3.30 -12.96 17.31
N ARG A 207 3.87 -11.89 17.88
CA ARG A 207 4.74 -12.06 19.05
C ARG A 207 3.91 -12.72 20.15
N ARG A 208 4.41 -13.83 20.69
CA ARG A 208 3.86 -14.38 21.93
C ARG A 208 4.19 -13.36 23.02
N GLY A 209 3.16 -12.74 23.59
CA GLY A 209 3.28 -11.95 24.80
C GLY A 209 3.66 -12.84 25.98
#